data_520e29f1740d4f24ec70aa40a9f31049
#
_entry.id   520e29f1740d4f24ec70aa40a9f31049
#
_cell.length_a   1.000
_cell.length_b   1.000
_cell.length_c   1.000
_cell.angle_alpha   90.00
_cell.angle_beta   90.00
_cell.angle_gamma   90.00
#
_symmetry.space_group_name_H-M   'P 1'
#
loop_
_entity.id
_entity.type
_entity.pdbx_description
1 polymer ?
#
loop_
_entity_poly.entity_id
_entity_poly.type
_entity_poly.pdbx_seq_one_letter_code
_entity_poly.pdbx_strand_id
1 'polypeptide(L)'
;MTALTMLARSERDASRRQVPWRRMAWVNWRQHRLTVAGLVAVLGAVSLYLLFIGRQARTFSGVAGHSLTLTAALFQVIPALIGAFVGAPVLAKELESGTFRYTWTQGFGRARWTVATLAPLAVTVTVLAGAVGFLFSWCYAPLIGGHYGSNPLDGNTFDLHGVTFAAWTLTAFSIGVLAGILIRRVVPAMVATMFAWSGLAVLTGVFLRPHYEAPLVTSTPNVPSTDWVMSAWWTRGGKPVSSSTIDQVLQRAGATVNSGSVTQSPGSALGNMSPTQYLLHHGFTQFLSYQPASRFWPFQWIEGGWLFALSLLLMGTAVWLVHRRAA
;
A
#
# COMPACT_ATOMS: atom_id res chain seq x y z
N MET A 1 67.34 2.83 -4.54
CA MET A 1 66.04 3.37 -5.03
C MET A 1 64.93 2.33 -5.19
N THR A 2 65.21 1.06 -5.31
CA THR A 2 64.25 -0.04 -5.61
C THR A 2 63.34 -0.43 -4.42
N ALA A 3 63.82 -0.33 -3.18
CA ALA A 3 63.04 -0.74 -1.99
C ALA A 3 61.86 0.22 -1.66
N LEU A 4 62.06 1.51 -1.79
CA LEU A 4 61.00 2.53 -1.56
C LEU A 4 59.91 2.49 -2.61
N THR A 5 60.22 2.14 -3.86
CA THR A 5 59.23 1.95 -4.92
C THR A 5 58.43 0.68 -4.75
N MET A 6 59.00 -0.39 -4.21
CA MET A 6 58.28 -1.62 -3.86
C MET A 6 57.36 -1.46 -2.68
N LEU A 7 57.78 -0.71 -1.64
CA LEU A 7 56.91 -0.38 -0.50
C LEU A 7 55.73 0.48 -0.92
N ALA A 8 55.97 1.53 -1.73
CA ALA A 8 54.87 2.37 -2.24
C ALA A 8 53.91 1.64 -3.19
N ARG A 9 54.40 0.62 -3.92
CA ARG A 9 53.58 -0.25 -4.76
C ARG A 9 52.74 -1.23 -3.92
N SER A 10 53.34 -1.81 -2.88
CA SER A 10 52.67 -2.69 -1.90
C SER A 10 51.59 -1.95 -1.13
N GLU A 11 51.83 -0.72 -0.71
CA GLU A 11 50.80 0.12 -0.03
C GLU A 11 49.65 0.51 -0.99
N ARG A 12 49.92 0.80 -2.27
CA ARG A 12 48.90 1.06 -3.28
C ARG A 12 48.09 -0.18 -3.63
N ASP A 13 48.67 -1.37 -3.65
CA ASP A 13 47.98 -2.63 -3.87
C ASP A 13 47.19 -3.08 -2.65
N ALA A 14 47.67 -2.81 -1.45
CA ALA A 14 46.92 -3.03 -0.20
C ALA A 14 45.69 -2.13 -0.11
N SER A 15 45.79 -0.85 -0.53
CA SER A 15 44.66 0.09 -0.58
C SER A 15 43.60 -0.26 -1.64
N ARG A 16 43.94 -1.07 -2.66
CA ARG A 16 43.02 -1.56 -3.70
C ARG A 16 42.29 -2.84 -3.35
N ARG A 17 42.63 -3.55 -2.28
CA ARG A 17 41.89 -4.75 -1.86
C ARG A 17 40.52 -4.37 -1.34
N GLN A 18 39.58 -4.26 -2.26
CA GLN A 18 38.17 -4.05 -1.93
C GLN A 18 37.69 -5.17 -1.01
N VAL A 19 37.12 -4.79 0.14
CA VAL A 19 36.56 -5.76 1.09
C VAL A 19 35.50 -6.62 0.39
N PRO A 20 35.54 -7.96 0.52
CA PRO A 20 34.59 -8.86 -0.12
C PRO A 20 33.18 -8.66 0.40
N TRP A 21 32.18 -8.73 -0.48
CA TRP A 21 30.76 -8.53 -0.19
C TRP A 21 30.24 -9.37 0.98
N ARG A 22 30.77 -10.60 1.15
CA ARG A 22 30.38 -11.50 2.24
C ARG A 22 30.69 -10.92 3.63
N ARG A 23 31.83 -10.23 3.79
CA ARG A 23 32.19 -9.56 5.06
C ARG A 23 31.30 -8.35 5.31
N MET A 24 30.99 -7.57 4.28
CA MET A 24 30.03 -6.46 4.39
C MET A 24 28.66 -6.95 4.81
N ALA A 25 28.13 -8.00 4.16
CA ALA A 25 26.84 -8.60 4.50
C ALA A 25 26.79 -9.09 5.95
N TRP A 26 27.88 -9.71 6.45
CA TRP A 26 27.96 -10.17 7.84
C TRP A 26 27.94 -9.03 8.85
N VAL A 27 28.70 -7.96 8.61
CA VAL A 27 28.72 -6.77 9.47
C VAL A 27 27.35 -6.10 9.50
N ASN A 28 26.75 -5.92 8.31
CA ASN A 28 25.43 -5.33 8.17
C ASN A 28 24.34 -6.17 8.87
N TRP A 29 24.38 -7.49 8.74
CA TRP A 29 23.48 -8.40 9.48
C TRP A 29 23.61 -8.20 10.99
N ARG A 30 24.84 -8.17 11.53
CA ARG A 30 25.05 -7.97 12.96
C ARG A 30 24.57 -6.62 13.45
N GLN A 31 24.64 -5.59 12.61
CA GLN A 31 24.22 -4.21 12.91
C GLN A 31 22.69 -4.09 12.92
N HIS A 32 21.99 -4.75 11.98
CA HIS A 32 20.55 -4.64 11.79
C HIS A 32 19.73 -5.83 12.30
N ARG A 33 20.37 -6.84 12.91
CA ARG A 33 19.68 -8.06 13.38
C ARG A 33 18.49 -7.78 14.30
N LEU A 34 18.61 -6.80 15.20
CA LEU A 34 17.52 -6.41 16.09
C LEU A 34 16.37 -5.75 15.35
N THR A 35 16.65 -4.91 14.36
CA THR A 35 15.62 -4.30 13.50
C THR A 35 14.90 -5.37 12.69
N VAL A 36 15.65 -6.31 12.09
CA VAL A 36 15.06 -7.43 11.35
C VAL A 36 14.26 -8.34 12.26
N ALA A 37 14.79 -8.68 13.45
CA ALA A 37 14.06 -9.49 14.42
C ALA A 37 12.77 -8.82 14.89
N GLY A 38 12.80 -7.51 15.16
CA GLY A 38 11.61 -6.73 15.49
C GLY A 38 10.58 -6.73 14.37
N LEU A 39 11.03 -6.54 13.11
CA LEU A 39 10.16 -6.59 11.95
C LEU A 39 9.51 -7.98 11.79
N VAL A 40 10.29 -9.05 11.91
CA VAL A 40 9.79 -10.44 11.87
C VAL A 40 8.81 -10.71 13.00
N ALA A 41 9.09 -10.24 14.22
CA ALA A 41 8.19 -10.40 15.36
C ALA A 41 6.84 -9.69 15.14
N VAL A 42 6.87 -8.44 14.69
CA VAL A 42 5.64 -7.66 14.44
C VAL A 42 4.84 -8.27 13.29
N LEU A 43 5.46 -8.50 12.12
CA LEU A 43 4.76 -9.09 10.98
C LEU A 43 4.35 -10.55 11.24
N GLY A 44 5.12 -11.29 12.04
CA GLY A 44 4.76 -12.62 12.51
C GLY A 44 3.53 -12.61 13.41
N ALA A 45 3.44 -11.66 14.36
CA ALA A 45 2.26 -11.49 15.22
C ALA A 45 1.02 -11.09 14.38
N VAL A 46 1.19 -10.20 13.41
CA VAL A 46 0.16 -9.83 12.42
C VAL A 46 -0.30 -11.06 11.63
N SER A 47 0.63 -11.89 11.17
CA SER A 47 0.33 -13.11 10.43
C SER A 47 -0.44 -14.14 11.28
N LEU A 48 -0.06 -14.31 12.53
CA LEU A 48 -0.78 -15.20 13.47
C LEU A 48 -2.19 -14.70 13.74
N TYR A 49 -2.36 -13.40 13.92
CA TYR A 49 -3.67 -12.77 14.08
C TYR A 49 -4.55 -12.97 12.84
N LEU A 50 -4.00 -12.77 11.63
CA LEU A 50 -4.71 -13.04 10.37
C LEU A 50 -5.12 -14.49 10.25
N LEU A 51 -4.24 -15.43 10.58
CA LEU A 51 -4.57 -16.86 10.57
C LEU A 51 -5.71 -17.20 11.54
N PHE A 52 -5.72 -16.60 12.71
CA PHE A 52 -6.78 -16.78 13.70
C PHE A 52 -8.13 -16.27 13.15
N ILE A 53 -8.18 -15.03 12.67
CA ILE A 53 -9.41 -14.45 12.09
C ILE A 53 -9.84 -15.19 10.81
N GLY A 54 -8.91 -15.53 9.92
CA GLY A 54 -9.22 -16.22 8.68
C GLY A 54 -9.80 -17.62 8.90
N ARG A 55 -9.42 -18.29 9.98
CA ARG A 55 -10.07 -19.55 10.41
C ARG A 55 -11.47 -19.32 10.94
N GLN A 56 -11.68 -18.28 11.76
CA GLN A 56 -13.01 -17.92 12.24
C GLN A 56 -13.95 -17.52 11.09
N ALA A 57 -13.47 -16.77 10.10
CA ALA A 57 -14.25 -16.36 8.94
C ALA A 57 -14.82 -17.54 8.13
N ARG A 58 -14.10 -18.66 8.11
CA ARG A 58 -14.54 -19.90 7.45
C ARG A 58 -15.57 -20.69 8.24
N THR A 59 -15.59 -20.50 9.55
CA THR A 59 -16.50 -21.24 10.45
C THR A 59 -17.78 -20.42 10.77
N PHE A 60 -17.65 -19.08 10.89
CA PHE A 60 -18.74 -18.18 11.30
C PHE A 60 -18.73 -16.93 10.40
N SER A 61 -19.44 -16.98 9.28
CA SER A 61 -19.43 -15.91 8.26
C SER A 61 -19.93 -14.54 8.76
N GLY A 62 -20.86 -14.51 9.76
CA GLY A 62 -21.50 -13.28 10.19
C GLY A 62 -20.64 -12.31 11.00
N VAL A 63 -19.91 -12.82 11.98
CA VAL A 63 -19.11 -12.00 12.91
C VAL A 63 -17.74 -11.62 12.31
N ALA A 64 -17.21 -12.49 11.46
CA ALA A 64 -15.89 -12.33 10.88
C ALA A 64 -15.81 -11.19 9.83
N GLY A 65 -16.89 -10.89 9.12
CA GLY A 65 -16.89 -9.80 8.13
C GLY A 65 -16.60 -8.44 8.76
N HIS A 66 -17.21 -8.12 9.88
CA HIS A 66 -17.04 -6.84 10.58
C HIS A 66 -15.62 -6.70 11.17
N SER A 67 -15.12 -7.77 11.79
CA SER A 67 -13.77 -7.78 12.36
C SER A 67 -12.67 -7.65 11.30
N LEU A 68 -12.87 -8.22 10.11
CA LEU A 68 -11.92 -8.10 9.00
C LEU A 68 -11.89 -6.69 8.40
N THR A 69 -13.01 -6.00 8.32
CA THR A 69 -13.05 -4.61 7.83
C THR A 69 -12.28 -3.67 8.76
N LEU A 70 -12.49 -3.78 10.09
CA LEU A 70 -11.73 -3.01 11.08
C LEU A 70 -10.24 -3.36 11.05
N THR A 71 -9.92 -4.64 10.91
CA THR A 71 -8.55 -5.12 10.79
C THR A 71 -7.87 -4.57 9.54
N ALA A 72 -8.58 -4.53 8.41
CA ALA A 72 -8.07 -3.96 7.17
C ALA A 72 -7.67 -2.50 7.35
N ALA A 73 -8.50 -1.67 7.97
CA ALA A 73 -8.20 -0.27 8.24
C ALA A 73 -6.92 -0.09 9.10
N LEU A 74 -6.73 -0.93 10.12
CA LEU A 74 -5.51 -0.90 10.94
C LEU A 74 -4.27 -1.34 10.15
N PHE A 75 -4.42 -2.32 9.27
CA PHE A 75 -3.29 -2.86 8.49
C PHE A 75 -2.80 -1.91 7.40
N GLN A 76 -3.66 -1.02 6.91
CA GLN A 76 -3.24 0.03 5.97
C GLN A 76 -2.12 0.93 6.52
N VAL A 77 -2.03 1.08 7.84
CA VAL A 77 -0.99 1.92 8.47
C VAL A 77 0.37 1.21 8.55
N ILE A 78 0.41 -0.12 8.47
CA ILE A 78 1.65 -0.92 8.63
C ILE A 78 2.77 -0.49 7.67
N PRO A 79 2.54 -0.29 6.36
CA PRO A 79 3.57 0.19 5.45
C PRO A 79 4.19 1.51 5.91
N ALA A 80 3.37 2.48 6.31
CA ALA A 80 3.82 3.77 6.81
C ALA A 80 4.70 3.63 8.06
N LEU A 81 4.29 2.78 9.01
CA LEU A 81 5.06 2.50 10.23
C LEU A 81 6.41 1.85 9.88
N ILE A 82 6.45 0.89 8.96
CA ILE A 82 7.71 0.29 8.51
C ILE A 82 8.61 1.34 7.87
N GLY A 83 8.07 2.20 7.01
CA GLY A 83 8.81 3.32 6.44
C GLY A 83 9.39 4.26 7.48
N ALA A 84 8.58 4.66 8.46
CA ALA A 84 8.96 5.59 9.51
C ALA A 84 9.95 4.95 10.51
N PHE A 85 9.67 3.76 11.03
CA PHE A 85 10.46 3.17 12.12
C PHE A 85 11.63 2.29 11.66
N VAL A 86 11.57 1.77 10.42
CA VAL A 86 12.67 0.99 9.83
C VAL A 86 13.42 1.82 8.79
N GLY A 87 12.72 2.42 7.80
CA GLY A 87 13.34 3.14 6.71
C GLY A 87 14.07 4.42 7.14
N ALA A 88 13.38 5.31 7.84
CA ALA A 88 13.94 6.61 8.23
C ALA A 88 15.19 6.50 9.14
N PRO A 89 15.23 5.64 10.17
CA PRO A 89 16.38 5.55 11.05
C PRO A 89 17.62 4.90 10.44
N VAL A 90 17.50 4.11 9.38
CA VAL A 90 18.62 3.34 8.79
C VAL A 90 19.84 4.23 8.53
N LEU A 91 19.64 5.36 7.90
CA LEU A 91 20.73 6.30 7.58
C LEU A 91 20.69 7.56 8.45
N ALA A 92 19.49 8.01 8.88
CA ALA A 92 19.36 9.21 9.72
C ALA A 92 20.15 9.09 11.02
N LYS A 93 20.12 7.94 11.68
CA LYS A 93 20.82 7.68 12.94
C LYS A 93 22.33 7.84 12.79
N GLU A 94 22.91 7.35 11.71
CA GLU A 94 24.35 7.47 11.45
C GLU A 94 24.75 8.90 11.08
N LEU A 95 23.87 9.61 10.36
CA LEU A 95 24.08 11.01 10.01
C LEU A 95 23.93 11.94 11.22
N GLU A 96 23.00 11.64 12.12
CA GLU A 96 22.77 12.40 13.36
C GLU A 96 23.91 12.23 14.36
N SER A 97 24.42 10.99 14.52
CA SER A 97 25.53 10.67 15.45
C SER A 97 26.92 11.03 14.91
N GLY A 98 27.03 11.37 13.61
CA GLY A 98 28.31 11.68 12.96
C GLY A 98 29.23 10.48 12.75
N THR A 99 28.79 9.26 13.07
CA THR A 99 29.59 8.01 12.96
C THR A 99 29.94 7.63 11.53
N PHE A 100 29.21 8.17 10.55
CA PHE A 100 29.47 7.97 9.13
C PHE A 100 30.92 8.32 8.71
N ARG A 101 31.58 9.29 9.38
CA ARG A 101 32.93 9.71 9.08
C ARG A 101 33.95 8.58 9.27
N TYR A 102 33.79 7.76 10.30
CA TYR A 102 34.67 6.61 10.57
C TYR A 102 34.48 5.49 9.55
N THR A 103 33.26 5.22 9.15
CA THR A 103 32.91 4.15 8.20
C THR A 103 33.45 4.49 6.79
N TRP A 104 33.46 5.76 6.41
CA TRP A 104 33.91 6.21 5.08
C TRP A 104 35.41 6.35 4.93
N THR A 105 36.16 6.44 6.02
CA THR A 105 37.63 6.50 6.00
C THR A 105 38.29 5.12 5.93
N GLN A 106 37.55 4.03 6.18
CA GLN A 106 38.07 2.66 6.22
C GLN A 106 38.10 1.95 4.84
N GLY A 107 38.21 2.66 3.72
CA GLY A 107 38.39 2.05 2.39
C GLY A 107 37.13 1.46 1.75
N PHE A 108 35.96 1.65 2.33
CA PHE A 108 34.68 1.28 1.75
C PHE A 108 34.17 2.41 0.83
N GLY A 109 33.96 2.14 -0.44
CA GLY A 109 33.28 3.08 -1.34
C GLY A 109 31.87 3.41 -0.79
N ARG A 110 31.56 4.69 -0.57
CA ARG A 110 30.32 5.18 0.04
C ARG A 110 29.04 4.58 -0.57
N ALA A 111 28.98 4.59 -1.92
CA ALA A 111 27.84 4.01 -2.63
C ALA A 111 27.71 2.49 -2.40
N ARG A 112 28.84 1.76 -2.40
CA ARG A 112 28.86 0.32 -2.18
C ARG A 112 28.40 -0.06 -0.78
N TRP A 113 28.81 0.71 0.22
CA TRP A 113 28.33 0.54 1.60
C TRP A 113 26.85 0.80 1.71
N THR A 114 26.35 1.91 1.14
CA THR A 114 24.90 2.24 1.16
C THR A 114 24.07 1.15 0.51
N VAL A 115 24.48 0.65 -0.67
CA VAL A 115 23.78 -0.46 -1.34
C VAL A 115 23.84 -1.73 -0.49
N ALA A 116 25.00 -2.07 0.08
CA ALA A 116 25.15 -3.25 0.93
C ALA A 116 24.27 -3.19 2.19
N THR A 117 23.94 -2.00 2.67
CA THR A 117 23.04 -1.80 3.82
C THR A 117 21.56 -1.82 3.39
N LEU A 118 21.22 -1.08 2.34
CA LEU A 118 19.82 -0.89 1.95
C LEU A 118 19.23 -2.11 1.23
N ALA A 119 19.99 -2.77 0.34
CA ALA A 119 19.44 -3.85 -0.49
C ALA A 119 18.94 -5.05 0.34
N PRO A 120 19.69 -5.59 1.32
CA PRO A 120 19.18 -6.70 2.14
C PRO A 120 17.95 -6.31 2.95
N LEU A 121 17.91 -5.09 3.52
CA LEU A 121 16.76 -4.62 4.28
C LEU A 121 15.53 -4.44 3.37
N ALA A 122 15.70 -3.84 2.20
CA ALA A 122 14.64 -3.68 1.22
C ALA A 122 14.07 -5.04 0.79
N VAL A 123 14.92 -6.01 0.48
CA VAL A 123 14.49 -7.37 0.12
C VAL A 123 13.74 -8.02 1.29
N THR A 124 14.26 -7.94 2.51
CA THR A 124 13.61 -8.51 3.70
C THR A 124 12.23 -7.88 3.93
N VAL A 125 12.14 -6.55 3.89
CA VAL A 125 10.86 -5.82 4.05
C VAL A 125 9.87 -6.24 2.98
N THR A 126 10.30 -6.30 1.72
CA THR A 126 9.42 -6.65 0.58
C THR A 126 8.91 -8.10 0.68
N VAL A 127 9.80 -9.05 1.00
CA VAL A 127 9.44 -10.47 1.10
C VAL A 127 8.48 -10.70 2.27
N LEU A 128 8.78 -10.14 3.44
CA LEU A 128 7.91 -10.29 4.61
C LEU A 128 6.54 -9.61 4.40
N ALA A 129 6.52 -8.41 3.83
CA ALA A 129 5.26 -7.73 3.49
C ALA A 129 4.48 -8.50 2.42
N GLY A 130 5.14 -9.02 1.39
CA GLY A 130 4.52 -9.86 0.38
C GLY A 130 3.87 -11.12 1.00
N ALA A 131 4.56 -11.79 1.91
CA ALA A 131 4.02 -12.95 2.63
C ALA A 131 2.75 -12.58 3.42
N VAL A 132 2.75 -11.44 4.12
CA VAL A 132 1.56 -10.93 4.85
C VAL A 132 0.42 -10.60 3.88
N GLY A 133 0.70 -9.94 2.76
CA GLY A 133 -0.31 -9.59 1.75
C GLY A 133 -0.92 -10.82 1.09
N PHE A 134 -0.13 -11.87 0.79
CA PHE A 134 -0.68 -13.13 0.30
C PHE A 134 -1.51 -13.86 1.36
N LEU A 135 -1.07 -13.83 2.61
CA LEU A 135 -1.85 -14.39 3.73
C LEU A 135 -3.17 -13.64 3.92
N PHE A 136 -3.15 -12.31 3.82
CA PHE A 136 -4.38 -11.49 3.85
C PHE A 136 -5.32 -11.89 2.71
N SER A 137 -4.82 -12.02 1.48
CA SER A 137 -5.60 -12.46 0.33
C SER A 137 -6.28 -13.82 0.57
N TRP A 138 -5.54 -14.77 1.16
CA TRP A 138 -6.07 -16.07 1.51
C TRP A 138 -7.16 -16.01 2.60
N CYS A 139 -6.97 -15.16 3.61
CA CYS A 139 -7.97 -14.97 4.67
C CYS A 139 -9.24 -14.28 4.15
N TYR A 140 -9.09 -13.35 3.22
CA TYR A 140 -10.18 -12.55 2.67
C TYR A 140 -10.99 -13.27 1.57
N ALA A 141 -10.38 -14.25 0.89
CA ALA A 141 -11.02 -14.99 -0.22
C ALA A 141 -12.44 -15.52 0.06
N PRO A 142 -12.78 -16.05 1.24
CA PRO A 142 -14.13 -16.53 1.54
C PRO A 142 -15.19 -15.43 1.63
N LEU A 143 -14.78 -14.17 1.78
CA LEU A 143 -15.70 -13.03 1.92
C LEU A 143 -16.04 -12.38 0.58
N ILE A 144 -15.26 -12.68 -0.48
CA ILE A 144 -15.50 -12.17 -1.83
C ILE A 144 -16.76 -12.82 -2.37
N GLY A 145 -17.75 -12.00 -2.74
CA GLY A 145 -19.02 -12.50 -3.32
C GLY A 145 -20.00 -13.09 -2.32
N GLY A 146 -19.68 -13.08 -1.01
CA GLY A 146 -20.59 -13.51 0.04
C GLY A 146 -21.68 -12.47 0.37
N HIS A 147 -22.52 -12.76 1.40
CA HIS A 147 -23.62 -11.89 1.85
C HIS A 147 -23.18 -10.46 2.23
N TYR A 148 -21.88 -10.25 2.47
CA TYR A 148 -21.30 -8.95 2.82
C TYR A 148 -20.82 -8.15 1.61
N GLY A 149 -21.01 -8.66 0.36
CA GLY A 149 -20.77 -7.92 -0.87
C GLY A 149 -19.40 -7.26 -0.96
N SER A 150 -18.37 -7.92 -0.44
CA SER A 150 -17.03 -7.33 -0.43
C SER A 150 -16.41 -7.32 -1.82
N ASN A 151 -16.10 -6.13 -2.27
CA ASN A 151 -15.45 -5.84 -3.52
C ASN A 151 -13.93 -5.94 -3.35
N PRO A 152 -13.21 -6.77 -4.10
CA PRO A 152 -11.75 -6.87 -4.01
C PRO A 152 -11.02 -5.61 -4.48
N LEU A 153 -11.69 -4.72 -5.24
CA LEU A 153 -11.16 -3.43 -5.70
C LEU A 153 -11.42 -2.30 -4.70
N ASP A 154 -12.10 -2.57 -3.57
CA ASP A 154 -12.37 -1.56 -2.54
C ASP A 154 -11.06 -0.99 -2.00
N GLY A 155 -10.98 0.34 -1.93
CA GLY A 155 -9.81 1.07 -1.48
C GLY A 155 -9.30 0.67 -0.09
N ASN A 156 -10.19 0.15 0.76
CA ASN A 156 -9.81 -0.27 2.12
C ASN A 156 -9.08 -1.63 2.16
N THR A 157 -9.26 -2.47 1.16
CA THR A 157 -8.73 -3.84 1.16
C THR A 157 -7.75 -4.10 0.03
N PHE A 158 -7.88 -3.41 -1.11
CA PHE A 158 -7.08 -3.62 -2.31
C PHE A 158 -5.56 -3.55 -2.04
N ASP A 159 -5.12 -2.53 -1.28
CA ASP A 159 -3.71 -2.29 -0.96
C ASP A 159 -3.10 -3.34 -0.03
N LEU A 160 -3.93 -4.13 0.64
CA LEU A 160 -3.51 -5.19 1.55
C LEU A 160 -3.28 -6.53 0.86
N HIS A 161 -3.69 -6.65 -0.40
CA HIS A 161 -3.53 -7.88 -1.17
C HIS A 161 -2.13 -7.99 -1.80
N GLY A 162 -1.56 -9.19 -1.73
CA GLY A 162 -0.46 -9.70 -2.54
C GLY A 162 0.66 -8.72 -2.87
N VAL A 163 0.74 -8.38 -4.16
CA VAL A 163 1.83 -7.58 -4.73
C VAL A 163 1.80 -6.12 -4.28
N THR A 164 0.61 -5.52 -4.20
CA THR A 164 0.45 -4.10 -3.80
C THR A 164 0.92 -3.86 -2.38
N PHE A 165 0.62 -4.74 -1.43
CA PHE A 165 1.08 -4.57 -0.05
C PHE A 165 2.61 -4.57 0.06
N ALA A 166 3.28 -5.47 -0.68
CA ALA A 166 4.74 -5.48 -0.75
C ALA A 166 5.30 -4.20 -1.38
N ALA A 167 4.68 -3.73 -2.47
CA ALA A 167 5.09 -2.52 -3.18
C ALA A 167 4.90 -1.26 -2.33
N TRP A 168 3.76 -1.10 -1.67
CA TRP A 168 3.50 0.01 -0.73
C TRP A 168 4.49 0.03 0.43
N THR A 169 4.83 -1.15 0.97
CA THR A 169 5.78 -1.26 2.08
C THR A 169 7.19 -0.90 1.64
N LEU A 170 7.61 -1.35 0.45
CA LEU A 170 8.91 -0.97 -0.11
C LEU A 170 8.97 0.52 -0.43
N THR A 171 7.88 1.10 -0.95
CA THR A 171 7.79 2.54 -1.23
C THR A 171 7.89 3.35 0.07
N ALA A 172 7.18 2.96 1.11
CA ALA A 172 7.26 3.59 2.43
C ALA A 172 8.68 3.53 2.99
N PHE A 173 9.33 2.35 2.92
CA PHE A 173 10.72 2.16 3.31
C PHE A 173 11.66 3.11 2.54
N SER A 174 11.50 3.19 1.21
CA SER A 174 12.32 4.04 0.34
C SER A 174 12.13 5.54 0.61
N ILE A 175 10.89 5.97 0.85
CA ILE A 175 10.57 7.34 1.31
C ILE A 175 11.28 7.62 2.63
N GLY A 176 11.20 6.67 3.59
CA GLY A 176 11.85 6.79 4.89
C GLY A 176 13.37 6.97 4.76
N VAL A 177 14.02 6.12 3.99
CA VAL A 177 15.46 6.21 3.71
C VAL A 177 15.83 7.57 3.14
N LEU A 178 15.09 8.05 2.13
CA LEU A 178 15.35 9.33 1.50
C LEU A 178 15.13 10.50 2.47
N ALA A 179 14.03 10.48 3.23
CA ALA A 179 13.74 11.48 4.27
C ALA A 179 14.85 11.52 5.33
N GLY A 180 15.36 10.34 5.75
CA GLY A 180 16.48 10.23 6.69
C GLY A 180 17.75 10.93 6.19
N ILE A 181 18.09 10.78 4.91
CA ILE A 181 19.26 11.43 4.29
C ILE A 181 19.05 12.95 4.15
N LEU A 182 17.86 13.39 3.81
CA LEU A 182 17.57 14.80 3.57
C LEU A 182 17.52 15.59 4.87
N ILE A 183 16.84 15.06 5.88
CA ILE A 183 16.54 15.74 7.15
C ILE A 183 17.67 15.55 8.17
N ARG A 184 18.40 14.42 8.11
CA ARG A 184 19.52 14.07 8.99
C ARG A 184 19.18 14.02 10.48
N ARG A 185 17.90 13.94 10.82
CA ARG A 185 17.37 13.77 12.19
C ARG A 185 16.30 12.71 12.17
N VAL A 186 16.36 11.77 13.10
CA VAL A 186 15.50 10.59 13.09
C VAL A 186 14.03 10.97 13.21
N VAL A 187 13.63 11.69 14.26
CA VAL A 187 12.22 11.98 14.54
C VAL A 187 11.56 12.81 13.46
N PRO A 188 12.13 13.94 12.98
CA PRO A 188 11.53 14.67 11.87
C PRO A 188 11.44 13.86 10.55
N ALA A 189 12.42 12.97 10.31
CA ALA A 189 12.38 12.10 9.13
C ALA A 189 11.24 11.07 9.21
N MET A 190 10.95 10.52 10.40
CA MET A 190 9.82 9.63 10.63
C MET A 190 8.50 10.33 10.33
N VAL A 191 8.32 11.54 10.87
CA VAL A 191 7.11 12.37 10.63
C VAL A 191 6.95 12.70 9.15
N ALA A 192 8.01 13.15 8.49
CA ALA A 192 8.00 13.44 7.06
C ALA A 192 7.65 12.20 6.23
N THR A 193 8.14 11.03 6.61
CA THR A 193 7.81 9.74 5.96
C THR A 193 6.33 9.43 6.05
N MET A 194 5.73 9.58 7.24
CA MET A 194 4.30 9.37 7.46
C MET A 194 3.45 10.27 6.56
N PHE A 195 3.75 11.58 6.53
CA PHE A 195 3.02 12.54 5.70
C PHE A 195 3.20 12.27 4.19
N ALA A 196 4.43 12.02 3.74
CA ALA A 196 4.70 11.75 2.33
C ALA A 196 4.01 10.47 1.86
N TRP A 197 4.06 9.41 2.67
CA TRP A 197 3.38 8.16 2.36
C TRP A 197 1.86 8.32 2.35
N SER A 198 1.28 8.97 3.36
CA SER A 198 -0.16 9.21 3.43
C SER A 198 -0.66 10.06 2.25
N GLY A 199 0.09 11.11 1.88
CA GLY A 199 -0.23 11.92 0.71
C GLY A 199 -0.21 11.09 -0.59
N LEU A 200 0.79 10.22 -0.75
CA LEU A 200 0.87 9.33 -1.90
C LEU A 200 -0.28 8.31 -1.92
N ALA A 201 -0.65 7.74 -0.77
CA ALA A 201 -1.75 6.79 -0.65
C ALA A 201 -3.09 7.43 -1.03
N VAL A 202 -3.37 8.64 -0.54
CA VAL A 202 -4.57 9.40 -0.91
C VAL A 202 -4.57 9.73 -2.41
N LEU A 203 -3.45 10.21 -2.95
CA LEU A 203 -3.32 10.51 -4.38
C LEU A 203 -3.59 9.28 -5.24
N THR A 204 -3.05 8.14 -4.86
CA THR A 204 -3.24 6.88 -5.59
C THR A 204 -4.68 6.39 -5.50
N GLY A 205 -5.23 6.28 -4.30
CA GLY A 205 -6.57 5.73 -4.08
C GLY A 205 -7.69 6.58 -4.69
N VAL A 206 -7.56 7.91 -4.60
CA VAL A 206 -8.61 8.84 -5.05
C VAL A 206 -8.47 9.19 -6.53
N PHE A 207 -7.25 9.40 -7.02
CA PHE A 207 -7.05 9.96 -8.36
C PHE A 207 -6.48 8.95 -9.37
N LEU A 208 -5.53 8.11 -8.99
CA LEU A 208 -4.87 7.23 -9.97
C LEU A 208 -5.66 5.94 -10.21
N ARG A 209 -6.04 5.23 -9.15
CA ARG A 209 -6.69 3.92 -9.25
C ARG A 209 -7.99 3.91 -10.07
N PRO A 210 -8.91 4.88 -9.93
CA PRO A 210 -10.11 4.94 -10.76
C PRO A 210 -9.83 5.03 -12.25
N HIS A 211 -8.64 5.52 -12.64
CA HIS A 211 -8.26 5.82 -14.02
C HIS A 211 -7.22 4.85 -14.60
N TYR A 212 -6.91 3.73 -13.93
CA TYR A 212 -5.98 2.73 -14.50
C TYR A 212 -6.53 2.12 -15.79
N GLU A 213 -7.83 1.90 -15.84
CA GLU A 213 -8.55 1.51 -17.06
C GLU A 213 -9.86 2.29 -17.16
N ALA A 214 -10.34 2.50 -18.38
CA ALA A 214 -11.63 3.14 -18.60
C ALA A 214 -12.76 2.33 -17.94
N PRO A 215 -13.62 2.94 -17.11
CA PRO A 215 -14.71 2.26 -16.46
C PRO A 215 -15.75 1.78 -17.50
N LEU A 216 -16.39 0.66 -17.21
CA LEU A 216 -17.51 0.17 -18.00
C LEU A 216 -18.79 0.88 -17.55
N VAL A 217 -19.68 1.14 -18.51
CA VAL A 217 -20.99 1.73 -18.24
C VAL A 217 -22.08 0.73 -18.63
N THR A 218 -23.03 0.50 -17.73
CA THR A 218 -24.18 -0.36 -17.98
C THR A 218 -25.48 0.32 -17.58
N SER A 219 -26.55 0.00 -18.27
CA SER A 219 -27.93 0.38 -17.89
C SER A 219 -28.67 -0.75 -17.15
N THR A 220 -28.00 -1.88 -16.94
CA THR A 220 -28.57 -3.00 -16.20
C THR A 220 -28.40 -2.77 -14.70
N PRO A 221 -29.48 -2.77 -13.89
CA PRO A 221 -29.38 -2.51 -12.46
C PRO A 221 -28.69 -3.63 -11.66
N ASN A 222 -28.43 -4.77 -12.30
CA ASN A 222 -27.88 -5.98 -11.68
C ASN A 222 -26.37 -6.10 -11.95
N VAL A 223 -25.56 -5.18 -11.37
CA VAL A 223 -24.11 -5.33 -11.34
C VAL A 223 -23.76 -6.24 -10.16
N PRO A 224 -22.89 -7.24 -10.33
CA PRO A 224 -22.43 -8.10 -9.23
C PRO A 224 -21.90 -7.27 -8.05
N SER A 225 -22.20 -7.69 -6.83
CA SER A 225 -21.73 -7.02 -5.61
C SER A 225 -20.20 -7.05 -5.46
N THR A 226 -19.52 -7.90 -6.23
CA THR A 226 -18.06 -7.97 -6.32
C THR A 226 -17.44 -6.88 -7.18
N ASP A 227 -18.23 -6.18 -7.99
CA ASP A 227 -17.73 -5.16 -8.88
C ASP A 227 -17.68 -3.80 -8.19
N TRP A 228 -16.69 -2.99 -8.52
CA TRP A 228 -16.51 -1.68 -7.93
C TRP A 228 -17.35 -0.63 -8.65
N VAL A 229 -18.50 -0.29 -8.11
CA VAL A 229 -19.34 0.80 -8.62
C VAL A 229 -18.72 2.13 -8.22
N MET A 230 -18.36 2.93 -9.22
CA MET A 230 -17.71 4.24 -9.03
C MET A 230 -18.73 5.37 -9.01
N SER A 231 -19.74 5.31 -9.89
CA SER A 231 -20.79 6.31 -9.94
C SER A 231 -22.09 5.70 -10.47
N ALA A 232 -23.21 6.29 -10.04
CA ALA A 232 -24.53 5.92 -10.51
C ALA A 232 -25.30 7.21 -10.85
N TRP A 233 -26.01 7.20 -11.95
CA TRP A 233 -26.89 8.31 -12.33
C TRP A 233 -28.17 7.80 -12.97
N TRP A 234 -29.19 8.62 -12.93
CA TRP A 234 -30.47 8.32 -13.49
C TRP A 234 -30.75 9.17 -14.72
N THR A 235 -31.46 8.59 -15.69
CA THR A 235 -31.98 9.28 -16.86
C THR A 235 -33.48 9.04 -16.98
N ARG A 236 -34.20 10.00 -17.60
CA ARG A 236 -35.60 9.84 -17.98
C ARG A 236 -35.77 10.37 -19.40
N GLY A 237 -36.24 9.52 -20.29
CA GLY A 237 -36.35 9.89 -21.73
C GLY A 237 -35.00 10.30 -22.35
N GLY A 238 -33.88 9.68 -21.92
CA GLY A 238 -32.53 9.97 -22.43
C GLY A 238 -31.88 11.23 -21.83
N LYS A 239 -32.56 11.97 -20.93
CA LYS A 239 -32.00 13.17 -20.28
C LYS A 239 -31.56 12.83 -18.84
N PRO A 240 -30.38 13.29 -18.39
CA PRO A 240 -29.93 13.07 -17.01
C PRO A 240 -30.89 13.76 -16.02
N VAL A 241 -31.15 13.08 -14.91
CA VAL A 241 -32.01 13.55 -13.83
C VAL A 241 -31.17 13.71 -12.58
N SER A 242 -31.39 14.83 -11.86
CA SER A 242 -30.66 15.10 -10.61
C SER A 242 -31.08 14.14 -9.50
N SER A 243 -30.16 13.84 -8.57
CA SER A 243 -30.45 13.02 -7.37
C SER A 243 -31.61 13.62 -6.55
N SER A 244 -31.69 14.93 -6.43
CA SER A 244 -32.75 15.64 -5.72
C SER A 244 -34.15 15.38 -6.33
N THR A 245 -34.22 15.24 -7.66
CA THR A 245 -35.50 14.88 -8.35
C THR A 245 -35.88 13.42 -8.05
N ILE A 246 -34.91 12.54 -8.02
CA ILE A 246 -35.11 11.12 -7.67
C ILE A 246 -35.62 11.00 -6.22
N ASP A 247 -34.98 11.72 -5.31
CA ASP A 247 -35.37 11.76 -3.89
C ASP A 247 -36.80 12.27 -3.72
N GLN A 248 -37.18 13.32 -4.45
CA GLN A 248 -38.56 13.83 -4.45
C GLN A 248 -39.57 12.82 -4.98
N VAL A 249 -39.24 12.09 -6.03
CA VAL A 249 -40.12 11.03 -6.59
C VAL A 249 -40.30 9.91 -5.57
N LEU A 250 -39.23 9.49 -4.91
CA LEU A 250 -39.29 8.43 -3.88
C LEU A 250 -40.05 8.90 -2.63
N GLN A 251 -39.86 10.15 -2.20
CA GLN A 251 -40.59 10.73 -1.06
C GLN A 251 -42.09 10.83 -1.35
N ARG A 252 -42.49 11.26 -2.58
CA ARG A 252 -43.90 11.27 -2.99
C ARG A 252 -44.51 9.86 -3.03
N ALA A 253 -43.70 8.85 -3.29
CA ALA A 253 -44.10 7.46 -3.22
C ALA A 253 -44.16 6.89 -1.79
N GLY A 254 -43.85 7.69 -0.76
CA GLY A 254 -43.88 7.27 0.64
C GLY A 254 -42.60 6.59 1.15
N ALA A 255 -41.47 6.84 0.47
CA ALA A 255 -40.17 6.41 0.96
C ALA A 255 -39.45 7.55 1.70
N THR A 256 -38.78 7.24 2.79
CA THR A 256 -37.88 8.18 3.48
C THR A 256 -36.45 7.95 2.98
N VAL A 257 -35.85 8.99 2.38
CA VAL A 257 -34.48 8.96 1.87
C VAL A 257 -33.59 9.67 2.88
N ASN A 258 -32.70 8.92 3.53
CA ASN A 258 -31.70 9.44 4.48
C ASN A 258 -30.31 8.98 4.07
N SER A 259 -29.42 9.93 3.76
CA SER A 259 -27.96 9.70 3.55
C SER A 259 -27.60 8.40 2.81
N GLY A 260 -28.32 8.09 1.71
CA GLY A 260 -28.05 6.89 0.89
C GLY A 260 -28.82 5.64 1.30
N SER A 261 -29.61 5.67 2.40
CA SER A 261 -30.55 4.62 2.73
C SER A 261 -31.99 5.04 2.40
N VAL A 262 -32.76 4.13 1.81
CA VAL A 262 -34.18 4.35 1.50
C VAL A 262 -34.99 3.41 2.40
N THR A 263 -35.78 3.99 3.30
CA THR A 263 -36.69 3.25 4.17
C THR A 263 -38.12 3.40 3.66
N GLN A 264 -38.84 2.30 3.55
CA GLN A 264 -40.23 2.33 3.12
C GLN A 264 -41.14 2.56 4.31
N SER A 265 -42.11 3.50 4.18
CA SER A 265 -43.17 3.67 5.16
C SER A 265 -44.28 2.65 4.93
N PRO A 266 -44.96 2.15 5.98
CA PRO A 266 -46.14 1.32 5.83
C PRO A 266 -47.19 2.01 4.94
N GLY A 267 -47.67 1.34 3.89
CA GLY A 267 -48.65 1.91 2.97
C GLY A 267 -48.04 2.79 1.83
N SER A 268 -46.74 2.76 1.65
CA SER A 268 -46.10 3.47 0.55
C SER A 268 -46.52 2.95 -0.82
N ALA A 269 -46.55 3.82 -1.83
CA ALA A 269 -46.86 3.45 -3.22
C ALA A 269 -45.79 2.49 -3.84
N LEU A 270 -44.67 2.25 -3.15
CA LEU A 270 -43.68 1.26 -3.55
C LEU A 270 -44.20 -0.18 -3.40
N GLY A 271 -45.14 -0.43 -2.46
CA GLY A 271 -45.60 -1.79 -2.20
C GLY A 271 -44.44 -2.72 -1.81
N ASN A 272 -44.30 -3.85 -2.52
CA ASN A 272 -43.21 -4.80 -2.34
C ASN A 272 -42.01 -4.55 -3.26
N MET A 273 -42.02 -3.48 -4.06
CA MET A 273 -40.94 -3.15 -5.00
C MET A 273 -39.79 -2.45 -4.29
N SER A 274 -38.57 -2.77 -4.69
CA SER A 274 -37.41 -1.95 -4.28
C SER A 274 -37.51 -0.54 -4.89
N PRO A 275 -36.87 0.49 -4.28
CA PRO A 275 -36.84 1.83 -4.83
C PRO A 275 -36.36 1.89 -6.29
N THR A 276 -35.34 1.08 -6.62
CA THR A 276 -34.82 0.94 -7.99
C THR A 276 -35.89 0.37 -8.94
N GLN A 277 -36.60 -0.67 -8.54
CA GLN A 277 -37.68 -1.26 -9.35
C GLN A 277 -38.82 -0.28 -9.60
N TYR A 278 -39.21 0.48 -8.54
CA TYR A 278 -40.24 1.51 -8.65
C TYR A 278 -39.85 2.58 -9.69
N LEU A 279 -38.62 3.09 -9.64
CA LEU A 279 -38.13 4.08 -10.61
C LEU A 279 -38.10 3.53 -12.03
N LEU A 280 -37.64 2.31 -12.22
CA LEU A 280 -37.65 1.63 -13.54
C LEU A 280 -39.06 1.54 -14.12
N HIS A 281 -40.06 1.15 -13.32
CA HIS A 281 -41.46 1.11 -13.72
C HIS A 281 -42.03 2.49 -14.10
N HIS A 282 -41.46 3.57 -13.54
CA HIS A 282 -41.88 4.96 -13.84
C HIS A 282 -41.06 5.59 -14.98
N GLY A 283 -40.35 4.79 -15.79
CA GLY A 283 -39.63 5.25 -16.98
C GLY A 283 -38.29 5.93 -16.71
N PHE A 284 -37.72 5.71 -15.50
CA PHE A 284 -36.33 6.06 -15.23
C PHE A 284 -35.41 4.91 -15.63
N THR A 285 -34.24 5.23 -16.14
CA THR A 285 -33.18 4.25 -16.44
C THR A 285 -31.96 4.58 -15.60
N GLN A 286 -31.46 3.61 -14.86
CA GLN A 286 -30.24 3.74 -14.08
C GLN A 286 -29.03 3.39 -14.95
N PHE A 287 -28.02 4.25 -14.91
CA PHE A 287 -26.72 3.95 -15.46
C PHE A 287 -25.72 3.82 -14.32
N LEU A 288 -24.87 2.81 -14.42
CA LEU A 288 -23.80 2.53 -13.46
C LEU A 288 -22.46 2.55 -14.20
N SER A 289 -21.50 3.30 -13.65
CA SER A 289 -20.10 3.22 -14.05
C SER A 289 -19.37 2.34 -13.05
N TYR A 290 -18.70 1.31 -13.51
CA TYR A 290 -18.10 0.31 -12.65
C TYR A 290 -16.79 -0.26 -13.20
N GLN A 291 -15.98 -0.81 -12.32
CA GLN A 291 -14.82 -1.62 -12.62
C GLN A 291 -15.14 -3.08 -12.25
N PRO A 292 -15.08 -4.02 -13.20
CA PRO A 292 -15.36 -5.42 -12.90
C PRO A 292 -14.27 -6.06 -12.05
N ALA A 293 -14.65 -6.98 -11.18
CA ALA A 293 -13.74 -7.70 -10.30
C ALA A 293 -12.63 -8.46 -11.07
N SER A 294 -12.84 -8.79 -12.34
CA SER A 294 -11.84 -9.41 -13.21
C SER A 294 -10.59 -8.53 -13.43
N ARG A 295 -10.71 -7.19 -13.21
CA ARG A 295 -9.57 -6.24 -13.30
C ARG A 295 -8.71 -6.21 -12.06
N PHE A 296 -8.99 -7.02 -11.05
CA PHE A 296 -8.21 -7.06 -9.81
C PHE A 296 -6.71 -7.30 -10.05
N TRP A 297 -6.36 -8.37 -10.78
CA TRP A 297 -4.96 -8.67 -11.07
C TRP A 297 -4.26 -7.66 -11.99
N PRO A 298 -4.87 -7.20 -13.10
CA PRO A 298 -4.35 -6.08 -13.87
C PRO A 298 -4.02 -4.86 -12.99
N PHE A 299 -4.93 -4.45 -12.12
CA PHE A 299 -4.71 -3.30 -11.23
C PHE A 299 -3.60 -3.54 -10.20
N GLN A 300 -3.51 -4.77 -9.65
CA GLN A 300 -2.40 -5.16 -8.77
C GLN A 300 -1.03 -5.02 -9.46
N TRP A 301 -0.93 -5.40 -10.73
CA TRP A 301 0.32 -5.30 -11.48
C TRP A 301 0.62 -3.86 -11.92
N ILE A 302 -0.38 -3.08 -12.32
CA ILE A 302 -0.19 -1.66 -12.66
C ILE A 302 0.28 -0.90 -11.42
N GLU A 303 -0.44 -1.03 -10.31
CA GLU A 303 -0.11 -0.31 -9.07
C GLU A 303 1.20 -0.80 -8.46
N GLY A 304 1.37 -2.10 -8.33
CA GLY A 304 2.62 -2.68 -7.84
C GLY A 304 3.82 -2.31 -8.71
N GLY A 305 3.66 -2.33 -10.03
CA GLY A 305 4.74 -2.04 -10.98
C GLY A 305 5.28 -0.62 -10.86
N TRP A 306 4.41 0.40 -10.89
CA TRP A 306 4.88 1.78 -10.77
C TRP A 306 5.37 2.11 -9.35
N LEU A 307 4.81 1.51 -8.29
CA LEU A 307 5.32 1.65 -6.92
C LEU A 307 6.72 1.04 -6.77
N PHE A 308 6.97 -0.14 -7.35
CA PHE A 308 8.31 -0.72 -7.38
C PHE A 308 9.29 0.17 -8.15
N ALA A 309 8.89 0.69 -9.32
CA ALA A 309 9.72 1.62 -10.09
C ALA A 309 10.04 2.89 -9.30
N LEU A 310 9.04 3.49 -8.64
CA LEU A 310 9.22 4.64 -7.75
C LEU A 310 10.17 4.31 -6.61
N SER A 311 10.03 3.15 -5.97
CA SER A 311 10.90 2.71 -4.88
C SER A 311 12.35 2.60 -5.32
N LEU A 312 12.61 2.00 -6.49
CA LEU A 312 13.95 1.90 -7.07
C LEU A 312 14.54 3.28 -7.37
N LEU A 313 13.72 4.19 -7.91
CA LEU A 313 14.12 5.57 -8.17
C LEU A 313 14.49 6.32 -6.88
N LEU A 314 13.66 6.20 -5.83
CA LEU A 314 13.93 6.82 -4.52
C LEU A 314 15.20 6.24 -3.88
N MET A 315 15.40 4.92 -3.93
CA MET A 315 16.60 4.27 -3.42
C MET A 315 17.84 4.66 -4.23
N GLY A 316 17.73 4.71 -5.56
CA GLY A 316 18.81 5.20 -6.44
C GLY A 316 19.20 6.65 -6.12
N THR A 317 18.19 7.51 -5.91
CA THR A 317 18.40 8.90 -5.48
C THR A 317 19.07 8.97 -4.10
N ALA A 318 18.68 8.10 -3.17
CA ALA A 318 19.32 8.01 -1.86
C ALA A 318 20.82 7.65 -1.98
N VAL A 319 21.15 6.63 -2.76
CA VAL A 319 22.54 6.23 -3.01
C VAL A 319 23.33 7.35 -3.69
N TRP A 320 22.73 8.02 -4.68
CA TRP A 320 23.36 9.14 -5.39
C TRP A 320 23.61 10.32 -4.47
N LEU A 321 22.67 10.68 -3.60
CA LEU A 321 22.84 11.78 -2.62
C LEU A 321 23.97 11.48 -1.63
N VAL A 322 24.08 10.26 -1.13
CA VAL A 322 25.18 9.84 -0.25
C VAL A 322 26.52 9.95 -0.98
N HIS A 323 26.58 9.57 -2.26
CA HIS A 323 27.79 9.70 -3.05
C HIS A 323 28.21 11.16 -3.27
N ARG A 324 27.26 12.05 -3.56
CA ARG A 324 27.52 13.45 -3.96
C ARG A 324 27.72 14.41 -2.78
N ARG A 325 26.97 14.27 -1.67
CA ARG A 325 27.04 15.20 -0.52
C ARG A 325 28.22 14.95 0.42
N ALA A 326 28.95 13.92 0.19
CA ALA A 326 30.11 13.54 0.98
C ALA A 326 31.44 13.88 0.23
N ALA A 327 31.36 14.49 -0.95
CA ALA A 327 32.44 15.20 -1.58
C ALA A 327 32.40 16.66 -1.14
#